data_b512c3136adb266c13b249f8cc9a1df6
#
_entry.id   b512c3136adb266c13b249f8cc9a1df6
#
_cell.length_a   1.000
_cell.length_b   1.000
_cell.length_c   1.000
_cell.angle_alpha   90.00
_cell.angle_beta   90.00
_cell.angle_gamma   90.00
#
_symmetry.space_group_name_H-M   'P 1'
#
loop_
_entity.id
_entity.type
_entity.pdbx_description
1 polymer ?
#
loop_
_entity_poly.entity_id
_entity_poly.type
_entity_poly.pdbx_seq_one_letter_code
_entity_poly.pdbx_strand_id
1 'polypeptide(L)'
;MYRGRYFKDATFHSLSIIEPVVEKHGLTMAETALRWCVHHSGLKIKDGNDGIIIGVSSYTQLEANLRDFEKGPLPQDVVDALDEAWMVCKATAPNYWMKSLEYTYDTEEALFGGRN
;
A
#
# COMPACT_ATOMS: atom_id res chain seq x y z
N MET A 1 16.10 -2.93 -9.48
CA MET A 1 15.66 -2.41 -8.16
C MET A 1 14.40 -3.10 -7.65
N TYR A 2 13.25 -3.08 -8.35
CA TYR A 2 12.00 -3.72 -7.93
C TYR A 2 12.09 -5.24 -7.72
N ARG A 3 12.77 -5.97 -8.59
CA ARG A 3 12.92 -7.43 -8.46
C ARG A 3 13.52 -7.85 -7.12
N GLY A 4 14.57 -7.18 -6.65
CA GLY A 4 15.20 -7.50 -5.37
C GLY A 4 14.31 -7.25 -4.15
N ARG A 5 13.30 -6.39 -4.27
CA ARG A 5 12.36 -6.09 -3.17
C ARG A 5 11.18 -7.07 -3.11
N TYR A 6 10.62 -7.41 -4.27
CA TYR A 6 9.31 -8.07 -4.35
C TYR A 6 9.36 -9.49 -4.92
N PHE A 7 10.40 -9.86 -5.66
CA PHE A 7 10.57 -11.22 -6.21
C PHE A 7 11.16 -12.15 -5.14
N LYS A 8 10.34 -12.50 -4.16
CA LYS A 8 10.67 -13.40 -3.06
C LYS A 8 9.56 -14.43 -2.93
N ASP A 9 9.90 -15.65 -2.49
CA ASP A 9 8.93 -16.74 -2.31
C ASP A 9 7.78 -16.33 -1.39
N ALA A 10 8.06 -15.60 -0.30
CA ALA A 10 7.04 -15.11 0.60
C ALA A 10 6.05 -14.13 -0.08
N THR A 11 6.51 -13.31 -1.03
CA THR A 11 5.64 -12.41 -1.79
C THR A 11 4.70 -13.22 -2.70
N PHE A 12 5.22 -14.21 -3.43
CA PHE A 12 4.41 -15.06 -4.29
C PHE A 12 3.44 -15.93 -3.50
N HIS A 13 3.86 -16.43 -2.34
CA HIS A 13 2.97 -17.15 -1.42
C HIS A 13 1.85 -16.24 -0.94
N SER A 14 2.14 -15.01 -0.52
CA SER A 14 1.12 -14.03 -0.14
C SER A 14 0.11 -13.76 -1.27
N LEU A 15 0.58 -13.60 -2.50
CA LEU A 15 -0.30 -13.42 -3.66
C LEU A 15 -1.21 -14.64 -3.89
N SER A 16 -0.70 -15.86 -3.70
CA SER A 16 -1.50 -17.09 -3.86
C SER A 16 -2.63 -17.23 -2.80
N ILE A 17 -2.51 -16.56 -1.66
CA ILE A 17 -3.59 -16.48 -0.65
C ILE A 17 -4.66 -15.47 -1.09
N ILE A 18 -4.25 -14.33 -1.63
CA ILE A 18 -5.15 -13.22 -1.98
C ILE A 18 -5.94 -13.52 -3.26
N GLU A 19 -5.26 -14.00 -4.30
CA GLU A 19 -5.79 -14.13 -5.67
C GLU A 19 -7.12 -14.90 -5.74
N PRO A 20 -7.28 -16.09 -5.13
CA PRO A 20 -8.53 -16.85 -5.22
C PRO A 20 -9.74 -16.12 -4.61
N VAL A 21 -9.51 -15.35 -3.54
CA VAL A 21 -10.57 -14.62 -2.84
C VAL A 21 -10.96 -13.37 -3.63
N VAL A 22 -9.99 -12.68 -4.21
CA VAL A 22 -10.20 -11.53 -5.10
C VAL A 22 -10.99 -11.96 -6.34
N GLU A 23 -10.60 -13.06 -6.99
CA GLU A 23 -11.30 -13.62 -8.16
C GLU A 23 -12.73 -14.04 -7.83
N LYS A 24 -12.97 -14.67 -6.69
CA LYS A 24 -14.31 -15.06 -6.22
C LYS A 24 -15.28 -13.88 -6.21
N HIS A 25 -14.79 -12.68 -5.90
CA HIS A 25 -15.60 -11.47 -5.88
C HIS A 25 -15.58 -10.68 -7.21
N GLY A 26 -14.92 -11.20 -8.24
CA GLY A 26 -14.78 -10.52 -9.52
C GLY A 26 -13.99 -9.22 -9.45
N LEU A 27 -13.11 -9.09 -8.44
CA LEU A 27 -12.26 -7.94 -8.26
C LEU A 27 -10.93 -8.10 -9.02
N THR A 28 -10.26 -7.00 -9.28
CA THR A 28 -8.86 -7.02 -9.71
C THR A 28 -7.93 -6.80 -8.52
N MET A 29 -6.69 -7.25 -8.64
CA MET A 29 -5.66 -6.99 -7.62
C MET A 29 -5.40 -5.48 -7.44
N ALA A 30 -5.45 -4.71 -8.54
CA ALA A 30 -5.30 -3.26 -8.49
C ALA A 30 -6.46 -2.60 -7.74
N GLU A 31 -7.70 -2.94 -8.07
CA GLU A 31 -8.90 -2.49 -7.36
C GLU A 31 -8.82 -2.82 -5.86
N THR A 32 -8.43 -4.05 -5.54
CA THR A 32 -8.29 -4.51 -4.15
C THR A 32 -7.29 -3.66 -3.38
N ALA A 33 -6.11 -3.40 -3.96
CA ALA A 33 -5.08 -2.57 -3.32
C ALA A 33 -5.54 -1.12 -3.12
N LEU A 34 -6.18 -0.51 -4.11
CA LEU A 34 -6.68 0.86 -4.04
C LEU A 34 -7.78 1.02 -2.98
N ARG A 35 -8.75 0.12 -2.96
CA ARG A 35 -9.85 0.13 -1.99
C ARG A 35 -9.35 -0.16 -0.57
N TRP A 36 -8.35 -1.03 -0.42
CA TRP A 36 -7.73 -1.26 0.88
C TRP A 36 -7.08 0.02 1.42
N CYS A 37 -6.34 0.75 0.58
CA CYS A 37 -5.71 2.01 0.99
C CYS A 37 -6.75 3.03 1.48
N VAL A 38 -7.90 3.14 0.81
CA VAL A 38 -8.94 4.11 1.16
C VAL A 38 -9.73 3.72 2.41
N HIS A 39 -10.07 2.43 2.55
CA HIS A 39 -11.10 2.00 3.51
C HIS A 39 -10.57 1.18 4.68
N HIS A 40 -9.39 0.56 4.55
CA HIS A 40 -8.87 -0.41 5.52
C HIS A 40 -7.48 -0.07 6.05
N SER A 41 -6.81 0.96 5.50
CA SER A 41 -5.53 1.44 6.02
C SER A 41 -5.73 2.41 7.19
N GLY A 42 -4.61 2.83 7.81
CA GLY A 42 -4.61 3.87 8.84
C GLY A 42 -4.82 5.30 8.31
N LEU A 43 -4.99 5.48 6.99
CA LEU A 43 -5.20 6.79 6.38
C LEU A 43 -6.58 7.36 6.70
N LYS A 44 -6.64 8.65 7.03
CA LYS A 44 -7.87 9.40 7.31
C LYS A 44 -8.26 10.23 6.09
N ILE A 45 -8.79 9.56 5.07
CA ILE A 45 -9.15 10.18 3.78
C ILE A 45 -10.41 11.03 3.90
N LYS A 46 -11.47 10.53 4.59
CA LYS A 46 -12.76 11.22 4.68
C LYS A 46 -12.78 12.34 5.71
N ASP A 47 -12.24 12.07 6.89
CA ASP A 47 -12.34 12.95 8.06
C ASP A 47 -10.99 13.58 8.44
N GLY A 48 -9.98 13.44 7.61
CA GLY A 48 -8.63 13.96 7.79
C GLY A 48 -8.09 14.64 6.54
N ASN A 49 -6.80 14.93 6.56
CA ASN A 49 -6.09 15.59 5.47
C ASN A 49 -5.17 14.64 4.70
N ASP A 50 -5.37 13.33 4.85
CA ASP A 50 -4.56 12.34 4.14
C ASP A 50 -5.01 12.19 2.69
N GLY A 51 -4.08 11.87 1.82
CA GLY A 51 -4.33 11.63 0.40
C GLY A 51 -3.53 10.43 -0.09
N ILE A 52 -3.93 9.89 -1.24
CA ILE A 52 -3.25 8.80 -1.92
C ILE A 52 -2.63 9.33 -3.20
N ILE A 53 -1.31 9.16 -3.33
CA ILE A 53 -0.58 9.50 -4.56
C ILE A 53 -0.56 8.26 -5.44
N ILE A 54 -1.08 8.38 -6.66
CA ILE A 54 -1.07 7.30 -7.65
C ILE A 54 -0.19 7.64 -8.85
N GLY A 55 0.52 6.64 -9.36
CA GLY A 55 1.24 6.71 -10.61
C GLY A 55 0.53 5.90 -11.69
N VAL A 56 0.39 6.47 -12.89
CA VAL A 56 -0.26 5.81 -14.02
C VAL A 56 0.54 6.03 -15.29
N SER A 57 0.43 5.11 -16.24
CA SER A 57 1.10 5.20 -17.55
C SER A 57 0.16 5.58 -18.70
N SER A 58 -1.16 5.62 -18.46
CA SER A 58 -2.16 5.97 -19.46
C SER A 58 -3.40 6.63 -18.84
N TYR A 59 -4.13 7.38 -19.66
CA TYR A 59 -5.41 7.97 -19.25
C TYR A 59 -6.46 6.88 -18.87
N THR A 60 -6.52 5.82 -19.63
CA THR A 60 -7.44 4.69 -19.35
C THR A 60 -7.16 4.07 -17.96
N GLN A 61 -5.88 3.93 -17.61
CA GLN A 61 -5.49 3.43 -16.30
C GLN A 61 -5.87 4.42 -15.18
N LEU A 62 -5.71 5.72 -15.41
CA LEU A 62 -6.14 6.75 -14.46
C LEU A 62 -7.64 6.69 -14.22
N GLU A 63 -8.42 6.63 -15.28
CA GLU A 63 -9.89 6.57 -15.21
C GLU A 63 -10.36 5.31 -14.45
N ALA A 64 -9.76 4.15 -14.74
CA ALA A 64 -10.06 2.92 -14.01
C ALA A 64 -9.74 3.04 -12.52
N ASN A 65 -8.58 3.55 -12.17
CA ASN A 65 -8.17 3.74 -10.78
C ASN A 65 -9.11 4.71 -10.04
N LEU A 66 -9.53 5.79 -10.67
CA LEU A 66 -10.47 6.75 -10.06
C LEU A 66 -11.84 6.10 -9.80
N ARG A 67 -12.35 5.29 -10.74
CA ARG A 67 -13.58 4.52 -10.52
C ARG A 67 -13.45 3.52 -9.37
N ASP A 68 -12.28 2.87 -9.24
CA ASP A 68 -12.04 1.93 -8.15
C ASP A 68 -11.99 2.63 -6.78
N PHE A 69 -11.48 3.85 -6.71
CA PHE A 69 -11.51 4.67 -5.48
C PHE A 69 -12.92 5.07 -5.04
N GLU A 70 -13.86 5.21 -5.97
CA GLU A 70 -15.25 5.56 -5.67
C GLU A 70 -16.06 4.38 -5.12
N LYS A 71 -15.56 3.16 -5.26
CA LYS A 71 -16.19 1.96 -4.71
C LYS A 71 -16.04 1.91 -3.19
N GLY A 72 -16.99 1.27 -2.53
CA GLY A 72 -17.00 1.12 -1.08
C GLY A 72 -15.92 0.17 -0.53
N PRO A 73 -15.96 -0.14 0.77
CA PRO A 73 -15.00 -1.04 1.40
C PRO A 73 -15.03 -2.44 0.78
N LEU A 74 -13.91 -3.15 0.93
CA LEU A 74 -13.77 -4.54 0.48
C LEU A 74 -14.67 -5.49 1.27
N PRO A 75 -15.08 -6.63 0.70
CA PRO A 75 -15.70 -7.72 1.44
C PRO A 75 -14.77 -8.21 2.57
N GLN A 76 -15.34 -8.64 3.69
CA GLN A 76 -14.56 -9.01 4.87
C GLN A 76 -13.60 -10.18 4.60
N ASP A 77 -14.02 -11.19 3.84
CA ASP A 77 -13.16 -12.33 3.49
C ASP A 77 -11.94 -11.91 2.63
N VAL A 78 -12.06 -10.85 1.85
CA VAL A 78 -10.91 -10.26 1.13
C VAL A 78 -9.96 -9.58 2.11
N VAL A 79 -10.48 -8.82 3.07
CA VAL A 79 -9.66 -8.18 4.11
C VAL A 79 -8.93 -9.24 4.94
N ASP A 80 -9.63 -10.30 5.35
CA ASP A 80 -9.05 -11.41 6.12
C ASP A 80 -7.93 -12.10 5.34
N ALA A 81 -8.10 -12.31 4.03
CA ALA A 81 -7.06 -12.87 3.16
C ALA A 81 -5.84 -11.94 3.03
N LEU A 82 -6.04 -10.63 2.99
CA LEU A 82 -4.94 -9.65 2.99
C LEU A 82 -4.16 -9.67 4.30
N ASP A 83 -4.85 -9.79 5.43
CA ASP A 83 -4.22 -9.89 6.75
C ASP A 83 -3.43 -11.20 6.90
N GLU A 84 -3.98 -12.33 6.44
CA GLU A 84 -3.27 -13.62 6.40
C GLU A 84 -2.01 -13.52 5.52
N ALA A 85 -2.13 -12.97 4.32
CA ALA A 85 -1.02 -12.75 3.40
C ALA A 85 0.06 -11.86 4.01
N TRP A 86 -0.31 -10.82 4.75
CA TRP A 86 0.63 -9.99 5.49
C TRP A 86 1.42 -10.79 6.52
N MET A 87 0.77 -11.67 7.27
CA MET A 87 1.46 -12.51 8.26
C MET A 87 2.51 -13.42 7.63
N VAL A 88 2.31 -13.85 6.38
CA VAL A 88 3.28 -14.66 5.62
C VAL A 88 4.51 -13.85 5.21
N CYS A 89 4.33 -12.63 4.71
CA CYS A 89 5.44 -11.84 4.15
C CYS A 89 6.08 -10.83 5.12
N LYS A 90 5.43 -10.54 6.23
CA LYS A 90 5.83 -9.52 7.21
C LYS A 90 7.29 -9.60 7.64
N ALA A 91 7.79 -10.81 7.94
CA ALA A 91 9.16 -11.01 8.42
C ALA A 91 10.23 -10.70 7.35
N THR A 92 9.87 -10.77 6.08
CA THR A 92 10.78 -10.56 4.93
C THR A 92 10.44 -9.34 4.12
N ALA A 93 9.42 -8.60 4.51
CA ALA A 93 9.03 -7.36 3.86
C ALA A 93 10.17 -6.33 3.95
N PRO A 94 10.56 -5.70 2.83
CA PRO A 94 11.58 -4.69 2.87
C PRO A 94 11.07 -3.42 3.54
N ASN A 95 11.96 -2.72 4.24
CA ASN A 95 11.64 -1.40 4.75
C ASN A 95 11.25 -0.45 3.61
N TYR A 96 10.46 0.56 3.93
CA TYR A 96 10.06 1.59 2.96
C TYR A 96 11.28 2.29 2.35
N TRP A 97 12.27 2.63 3.17
CA TRP A 97 13.51 3.27 2.70
C TRP A 97 14.40 2.27 1.97
N MET A 98 14.99 2.74 0.88
CA MET A 98 15.81 1.92 0.02
C MET A 98 17.30 1.97 0.37
N LYS A 99 17.71 2.93 1.20
CA LYS A 99 19.08 3.15 1.66
C LYS A 99 19.04 3.59 3.13
N SER A 100 20.19 3.52 3.82
CA SER A 100 20.34 4.21 5.11
C SER A 100 20.09 5.70 4.89
N LEU A 101 19.25 6.28 5.73
CA LEU A 101 19.05 7.72 5.76
C LEU A 101 20.19 8.31 6.58
N GLU A 102 21.14 8.92 5.90
CA GLU A 102 22.18 9.72 6.51
C GLU A 102 21.80 11.19 6.34
N TYR A 103 21.44 11.84 7.43
CA TYR A 103 21.23 13.28 7.44
C TYR A 103 22.58 13.99 7.51
N THR A 104 22.77 14.97 6.64
CA THR A 104 23.98 15.82 6.63
C THR A 104 23.90 16.98 7.61
N TYR A 105 22.78 17.08 8.32
CA TYR A 105 22.53 18.12 9.33
C TYR A 105 21.65 17.56 10.45
N ASP A 106 21.72 18.17 11.61
CA ASP A 106 20.82 17.91 12.72
C ASP A 106 19.45 18.55 12.42
N THR A 107 18.44 17.71 12.23
CA THR A 107 17.09 18.17 11.88
C THR A 107 16.44 18.95 13.02
N GLU A 108 16.71 18.56 14.28
CA GLU A 108 16.17 19.23 15.45
C GLU A 108 16.77 20.61 15.61
N GLU A 109 18.09 20.74 15.44
CA GLU A 109 18.78 22.02 15.45
C GLU A 109 18.35 22.91 14.28
N ALA A 110 18.21 22.35 13.06
CA ALA A 110 17.81 23.09 11.88
C ALA A 110 16.38 23.62 11.94
N LEU A 111 15.44 22.88 12.57
CA LEU A 111 14.04 23.27 12.67
C LEU A 111 13.72 24.06 13.95
N PHE A 112 14.41 23.79 15.04
CA PHE A 112 14.10 24.33 16.37
C PHE A 112 15.31 25.00 17.05
N GLY A 113 16.49 24.91 16.47
CA GLY A 113 17.70 25.55 16.93
C GLY A 113 17.59 27.07 16.87
N GLY A 114 17.69 27.73 18.01
CA GLY A 114 17.55 29.18 18.16
C GLY A 114 16.48 29.63 19.14
N ARG A 115 15.84 28.73 19.83
CA ARG A 115 15.05 29.06 21.04
C ARG A 115 16.00 29.08 22.25
N ASN A 116 16.71 30.19 22.39
CA ASN A 116 17.30 30.64 23.66
C ASN A 116 16.28 31.49 24.41
#